data_fdd1e3539ca7d16019db2923f0c3333e
#
_entry.id   fdd1e3539ca7d16019db2923f0c3333e
#
_cell.length_a   1.000
_cell.length_b   1.000
_cell.length_c   1.000
_cell.angle_alpha   90.00
_cell.angle_beta   90.00
_cell.angle_gamma   90.00
#
_symmetry.space_group_name_H-M   'P 1'
#
loop_
_entity.id
_entity.type
_entity.pdbx_description
1 polymer ?
#
loop_
_entity_poly.entity_id
_entity_poly.type
_entity_poly.pdbx_seq_one_letter_code
_entity_poly.pdbx_strand_id
1 'polypeptide(L)'
;MTESFVLIEDEYREVCKRYMMITETEEMVYDMETIICDDVRFEDRNGWCLMTLFQGDEIAEEILIMLSNKKKLLYFFSDEVQTNCEFLVLDNDNVMRKKYIYYDLPNLNRDEGHLKIEEKRKFLHWSDIDYFIGIAREDPYKLFED
;
A
#
# COMPACT_ATOMS: atom_id res chain seq x y z
N MET A 1 -12.53 8.52 9.32
CA MET A 1 -11.87 8.77 8.04
C MET A 1 -11.16 7.51 7.56
N THR A 2 -11.25 7.23 6.27
CA THR A 2 -10.61 6.06 5.66
C THR A 2 -9.51 6.53 4.72
N GLU A 3 -8.34 5.91 4.83
CA GLU A 3 -7.20 6.25 4.00
C GLU A 3 -6.62 4.97 3.41
N SER A 4 -6.31 4.98 2.12
CA SER A 4 -5.73 3.83 1.44
C SER A 4 -4.78 4.28 0.34
N PHE A 5 -3.57 3.73 0.34
CA PHE A 5 -2.62 4.00 -0.74
C PHE A 5 -1.61 2.87 -0.90
N VAL A 6 -0.98 2.85 -2.07
CA VAL A 6 0.05 1.85 -2.43
C VAL A 6 1.25 2.59 -3.00
N LEU A 7 2.45 2.19 -2.58
CA LEU A 7 3.71 2.64 -3.17
C LEU A 7 4.38 1.45 -3.83
N ILE A 8 4.74 1.58 -5.10
CA ILE A 8 5.40 0.51 -5.87
C ILE A 8 6.67 1.08 -6.50
N GLU A 9 7.79 0.39 -6.35
CA GLU A 9 9.07 0.78 -6.97
C GLU A 9 9.03 0.48 -8.47
N ASP A 10 8.23 1.25 -9.20
CA ASP A 10 8.05 1.07 -10.63
C ASP A 10 7.56 2.40 -11.23
N GLU A 11 7.60 2.49 -12.55
CA GLU A 11 7.14 3.68 -13.27
C GLU A 11 5.60 3.74 -13.23
N TYR A 12 5.05 4.91 -12.86
CA TYR A 12 3.62 5.03 -12.56
C TYR A 12 2.70 4.72 -13.75
N ARG A 13 3.15 4.98 -14.98
CA ARG A 13 2.35 4.67 -16.17
C ARG A 13 2.23 3.18 -16.39
N GLU A 14 3.32 2.43 -16.09
CA GLU A 14 3.31 0.97 -16.19
C GLU A 14 2.41 0.35 -15.13
N VAL A 15 2.44 0.89 -13.90
CA VAL A 15 1.56 0.44 -12.82
C VAL A 15 0.11 0.69 -13.19
N CYS A 16 -0.20 1.87 -13.74
CA CYS A 16 -1.55 2.21 -14.18
C CYS A 16 -2.06 1.22 -15.24
N LYS A 17 -1.22 0.87 -16.21
CA LYS A 17 -1.59 -0.10 -17.24
C LYS A 17 -1.91 -1.46 -16.64
N ARG A 18 -1.09 -1.93 -15.69
CA ARG A 18 -1.35 -3.21 -15.01
C ARG A 18 -2.66 -3.16 -14.21
N TYR A 19 -2.89 -2.06 -13.49
CA TYR A 19 -4.13 -1.87 -12.73
C TYR A 19 -5.35 -1.93 -13.64
N MET A 20 -5.30 -1.24 -14.80
CA MET A 20 -6.39 -1.25 -15.76
C MET A 20 -6.67 -2.66 -16.31
N MET A 21 -5.62 -3.43 -16.57
CA MET A 21 -5.76 -4.81 -17.03
C MET A 21 -6.38 -5.71 -15.96
N ILE A 22 -5.92 -5.58 -14.72
CA ILE A 22 -6.40 -6.39 -13.59
C ILE A 22 -7.87 -6.09 -13.28
N THR A 23 -8.25 -4.82 -13.31
CA THR A 23 -9.61 -4.37 -12.97
C THR A 23 -10.53 -4.28 -14.18
N GLU A 24 -10.02 -4.56 -15.38
CA GLU A 24 -10.77 -4.45 -16.63
C GLU A 24 -11.36 -3.06 -16.86
N THR A 25 -10.63 -2.02 -16.42
CA THR A 25 -11.03 -0.63 -16.58
C THR A 25 -10.40 -0.06 -17.86
N GLU A 26 -11.19 0.65 -18.67
CA GLU A 26 -10.76 1.19 -19.94
C GLU A 26 -10.57 2.72 -19.96
N GLU A 27 -11.17 3.40 -18.99
CA GLU A 27 -11.18 4.86 -18.96
C GLU A 27 -10.09 5.40 -18.04
N MET A 28 -9.34 6.40 -18.54
CA MET A 28 -8.38 7.12 -17.72
C MET A 28 -8.32 8.57 -18.15
N VAL A 29 -7.95 9.45 -17.22
CA VAL A 29 -7.78 10.88 -17.46
C VAL A 29 -6.36 11.28 -17.09
N TYR A 30 -5.65 11.93 -18.03
CA TYR A 30 -4.34 12.50 -17.74
C TYR A 30 -4.50 13.91 -17.20
N ASP A 31 -3.76 14.23 -16.14
CA ASP A 31 -3.67 15.58 -15.62
C ASP A 31 -2.20 15.85 -15.29
N MET A 32 -1.52 16.49 -16.23
CA MET A 32 -0.09 16.81 -16.15
C MET A 32 0.77 15.56 -15.84
N GLU A 33 1.24 15.41 -14.63
CA GLU A 33 2.09 14.30 -14.21
C GLU A 33 1.35 13.22 -13.42
N THR A 34 0.02 13.23 -13.49
CA THR A 34 -0.80 12.24 -12.82
C THR A 34 -1.77 11.60 -13.79
N ILE A 35 -2.19 10.39 -13.45
CA ILE A 35 -3.23 9.67 -14.19
C ILE A 35 -4.31 9.29 -13.19
N ILE A 36 -5.56 9.53 -13.54
CA ILE A 36 -6.70 9.12 -12.73
C ILE A 36 -7.48 8.06 -13.50
N CYS A 37 -7.69 6.93 -12.86
CA CYS A 37 -8.42 5.80 -13.41
C CYS A 37 -9.30 5.22 -12.31
N ASP A 38 -10.62 5.26 -12.51
CA ASP A 38 -11.60 4.66 -11.59
C ASP A 38 -11.37 5.01 -10.11
N ASP A 39 -11.36 6.30 -9.78
CA ASP A 39 -11.16 6.81 -8.41
C ASP A 39 -9.80 6.48 -7.80
N VAL A 40 -8.82 6.14 -8.64
CA VAL A 40 -7.44 5.92 -8.22
C VAL A 40 -6.52 6.87 -8.96
N ARG A 41 -5.67 7.57 -8.21
CA ARG A 41 -4.68 8.46 -8.80
C ARG A 41 -3.31 7.77 -8.79
N PHE A 42 -2.62 7.84 -9.92
CA PHE A 42 -1.26 7.31 -10.10
C PHE A 42 -0.33 8.50 -10.35
N GLU A 43 0.71 8.61 -9.54
CA GLU A 43 1.68 9.69 -9.69
C GLU A 43 3.10 9.21 -9.36
N ASP A 44 4.10 9.89 -9.94
CA ASP A 44 5.49 9.60 -9.63
C ASP A 44 5.87 10.25 -8.29
N ARG A 45 6.55 9.47 -7.46
CA ARG A 45 7.09 9.95 -6.21
C ARG A 45 8.53 9.46 -6.07
N ASN A 46 9.47 10.24 -6.61
CA ASN A 46 10.90 9.92 -6.56
C ASN A 46 11.24 8.52 -7.11
N GLY A 47 10.65 8.16 -8.24
CA GLY A 47 10.87 6.85 -8.87
C GLY A 47 9.92 5.75 -8.40
N TRP A 48 9.11 6.03 -7.39
CA TRP A 48 8.04 5.14 -6.95
C TRP A 48 6.71 5.62 -7.52
N CYS A 49 5.84 4.68 -7.83
CA CYS A 49 4.46 5.00 -8.16
C CYS A 49 3.65 5.10 -6.87
N LEU A 50 3.02 6.24 -6.65
CA LEU A 50 2.06 6.40 -5.55
C LEU A 50 0.65 6.24 -6.12
N MET A 51 -0.07 5.22 -5.67
CA MET A 51 -1.48 5.02 -5.97
C MET A 51 -2.28 5.51 -4.78
N THR A 52 -3.12 6.51 -4.99
CA THR A 52 -4.04 7.00 -3.96
C THR A 52 -5.46 6.55 -4.31
N LEU A 53 -6.09 5.82 -3.40
CA LEU A 53 -7.46 5.35 -3.58
C LEU A 53 -8.41 6.33 -2.90
N PHE A 54 -9.11 7.15 -3.69
CA PHE A 54 -9.94 8.24 -3.16
C PHE A 54 -11.10 7.76 -2.29
N GLN A 55 -11.60 6.53 -2.54
CA GLN A 55 -12.68 5.96 -1.73
C GLN A 55 -12.16 5.29 -0.45
N GLY A 56 -10.85 5.22 -0.26
CA GLY A 56 -10.25 4.56 0.89
C GLY A 56 -10.52 3.05 0.91
N ASP A 57 -10.53 2.42 -0.27
CA ASP A 57 -10.86 1.00 -0.38
C ASP A 57 -9.72 0.10 0.06
N GLU A 58 -10.08 -1.09 0.53
CA GLU A 58 -9.14 -2.17 0.78
C GLU A 58 -8.81 -2.86 -0.55
N ILE A 59 -7.59 -3.38 -0.66
CA ILE A 59 -7.14 -4.12 -1.83
C ILE A 59 -6.74 -5.52 -1.41
N ALA A 60 -7.25 -6.53 -2.13
CA ALA A 60 -6.91 -7.93 -1.86
C ALA A 60 -5.43 -8.21 -2.14
N GLU A 61 -4.84 -9.10 -1.34
CA GLU A 61 -3.41 -9.43 -1.46
C GLU A 61 -3.04 -9.94 -2.86
N GLU A 62 -3.89 -10.76 -3.47
CA GLU A 62 -3.64 -11.29 -4.81
C GLU A 62 -3.50 -10.18 -5.85
N ILE A 63 -4.29 -9.12 -5.71
CA ILE A 63 -4.23 -7.96 -6.60
C ILE A 63 -2.95 -7.19 -6.35
N LEU A 64 -2.55 -7.01 -5.09
CA LEU A 64 -1.31 -6.32 -4.73
C LEU A 64 -0.09 -7.06 -5.29
N ILE A 65 -0.07 -8.38 -5.22
CA ILE A 65 1.02 -9.19 -5.77
C ILE A 65 1.10 -8.99 -7.29
N MET A 66 -0.03 -9.01 -7.98
CA MET A 66 -0.05 -8.77 -9.43
C MET A 66 0.41 -7.37 -9.79
N LEU A 67 -0.04 -6.37 -9.02
CA LEU A 67 0.37 -4.97 -9.24
C LEU A 67 1.87 -4.77 -9.02
N SER A 68 2.44 -5.48 -8.07
CA SER A 68 3.86 -5.31 -7.70
C SER A 68 4.80 -5.71 -8.83
N ASN A 69 4.40 -6.68 -9.66
CA ASN A 69 5.24 -7.20 -10.75
C ASN A 69 6.67 -7.52 -10.28
N LYS A 70 6.76 -8.21 -9.13
CA LYS A 70 8.02 -8.59 -8.48
C LYS A 70 8.87 -7.41 -7.98
N LYS A 71 8.32 -6.22 -7.99
CA LYS A 71 8.98 -5.02 -7.45
C LYS A 71 8.66 -4.88 -5.96
N LYS A 72 9.32 -3.93 -5.31
CA LYS A 72 8.99 -3.57 -3.94
C LYS A 72 7.64 -2.88 -3.89
N LEU A 73 6.80 -3.27 -2.94
CA LEU A 73 5.47 -2.69 -2.78
C LEU A 73 5.16 -2.49 -1.30
N LEU A 74 4.58 -1.32 -1.00
CA LEU A 74 4.05 -0.98 0.31
C LEU A 74 2.56 -0.68 0.15
N TYR A 75 1.73 -1.30 0.97
CA TYR A 75 0.29 -1.06 0.98
C TYR A 75 -0.15 -0.67 2.39
N PHE A 76 -0.93 0.39 2.47
CA PHE A 76 -1.47 0.91 3.73
C PHE A 76 -2.96 1.14 3.59
N PHE A 77 -3.71 0.66 4.55
CA PHE A 77 -5.12 0.94 4.71
C PHE A 77 -5.39 1.23 6.18
N SER A 78 -6.16 2.28 6.44
CA SER A 78 -6.53 2.65 7.81
C SER A 78 -7.95 3.19 7.82
N ASP A 79 -8.78 2.65 8.71
CA ASP A 79 -10.13 3.13 8.98
C ASP A 79 -10.21 3.47 10.46
N GLU A 80 -10.13 4.77 10.77
CA GLU A 80 -10.13 5.24 12.15
C GLU A 80 -11.48 5.03 12.86
N VAL A 81 -12.57 5.00 12.10
CA VAL A 81 -13.91 4.81 12.67
C VAL A 81 -14.08 3.39 13.20
N GLN A 82 -13.64 2.40 12.43
CA GLN A 82 -13.71 1.00 12.81
C GLN A 82 -12.44 0.50 13.50
N THR A 83 -11.41 1.35 13.57
CA THR A 83 -10.08 1.02 14.12
C THR A 83 -9.44 -0.19 13.43
N ASN A 84 -9.62 -0.27 12.12
CA ASN A 84 -9.03 -1.31 11.30
C ASN A 84 -7.81 -0.76 10.56
N CYS A 85 -6.82 -1.62 10.31
CA CYS A 85 -5.73 -1.27 9.43
C CYS A 85 -5.19 -2.51 8.70
N GLU A 86 -4.63 -2.26 7.53
CA GLU A 86 -3.90 -3.26 6.76
C GLU A 86 -2.56 -2.68 6.34
N PHE A 87 -1.50 -3.41 6.61
CA PHE A 87 -0.15 -2.99 6.31
C PHE A 87 0.56 -4.18 5.66
N LEU A 88 1.01 -4.01 4.41
CA LEU A 88 1.65 -5.09 3.66
C LEU A 88 2.91 -4.57 2.97
N VAL A 89 4.00 -5.31 3.14
CA VAL A 89 5.29 -5.02 2.50
C VAL A 89 5.68 -6.24 1.68
N LEU A 90 5.84 -6.07 0.38
CA LEU A 90 6.24 -7.12 -0.55
C LEU A 90 7.58 -6.78 -1.19
N ASP A 91 8.40 -7.82 -1.43
CA ASP A 91 9.61 -7.70 -2.21
C ASP A 91 9.78 -8.99 -3.02
N ASN A 92 9.80 -8.87 -4.34
CA ASN A 92 9.94 -10.01 -5.25
C ASN A 92 8.91 -11.10 -4.96
N ASP A 93 7.64 -10.70 -4.82
CA ASP A 93 6.48 -11.55 -4.50
C ASP A 93 6.51 -12.17 -3.10
N ASN A 94 7.52 -11.89 -2.30
CA ASN A 94 7.61 -12.39 -0.92
C ASN A 94 6.98 -11.39 0.06
N VAL A 95 6.23 -11.91 1.02
CA VAL A 95 5.68 -11.09 2.10
C VAL A 95 6.78 -10.84 3.11
N MET A 96 7.25 -9.59 3.18
CA MET A 96 8.25 -9.16 4.16
C MET A 96 7.58 -8.84 5.49
N ARG A 97 6.39 -8.26 5.41
CA ARG A 97 5.59 -7.89 6.59
C ARG A 97 4.13 -7.87 6.23
N LYS A 98 3.29 -8.44 7.09
CA LYS A 98 1.83 -8.39 6.96
C LYS A 98 1.26 -8.18 8.35
N LYS A 99 0.69 -7.00 8.60
CA LYS A 99 0.07 -6.66 9.88
C LYS A 99 -1.33 -6.13 9.60
N TYR A 100 -2.32 -6.99 9.76
CA TYR A 100 -3.73 -6.66 9.56
C TYR A 100 -4.44 -6.73 10.90
N ILE A 101 -5.10 -5.65 11.28
CA ILE A 101 -5.82 -5.54 12.55
C ILE A 101 -7.26 -5.15 12.26
N TYR A 102 -8.20 -5.95 12.78
CA TYR A 102 -9.62 -5.71 12.66
C TYR A 102 -10.25 -5.79 14.05
N TYR A 103 -10.69 -4.64 14.55
CA TYR A 103 -11.23 -4.55 15.92
C TYR A 103 -12.45 -5.44 16.10
N ASP A 104 -13.41 -5.38 15.17
CA ASP A 104 -14.66 -6.14 15.28
C ASP A 104 -14.55 -7.61 14.88
N LEU A 105 -13.49 -7.97 14.17
CA LEU A 105 -13.28 -9.32 13.65
C LEU A 105 -11.85 -9.78 13.92
N PRO A 106 -11.46 -9.92 15.21
CA PRO A 106 -10.06 -10.21 15.57
C PRO A 106 -9.55 -11.56 15.05
N ASN A 107 -10.44 -12.48 14.69
CA ASN A 107 -10.04 -13.75 14.08
C ASN A 107 -9.48 -13.57 12.66
N LEU A 108 -9.70 -12.40 12.03
CA LEU A 108 -9.13 -12.06 10.74
C LEU A 108 -7.77 -11.37 10.85
N ASN A 109 -7.33 -11.05 12.07
CA ASN A 109 -6.04 -10.43 12.29
C ASN A 109 -4.92 -11.30 11.73
N ARG A 110 -3.89 -10.65 11.16
CA ARG A 110 -2.69 -11.31 10.67
C ARG A 110 -1.46 -10.56 11.18
N ASP A 111 -0.41 -11.32 11.48
CA ASP A 111 0.84 -10.76 11.96
C ASP A 111 1.98 -11.66 11.48
N GLU A 112 2.57 -11.32 10.34
CA GLU A 112 3.60 -12.11 9.70
C GLU A 112 4.81 -11.25 9.37
N GLY A 113 6.01 -11.79 9.55
CA GLY A 113 7.24 -11.10 9.23
C GLY A 113 7.64 -10.08 10.28
N HIS A 114 8.73 -9.38 10.01
CA HIS A 114 9.27 -8.35 10.90
C HIS A 114 10.16 -7.40 10.10
N LEU A 115 9.98 -6.10 10.32
CA LEU A 115 10.83 -5.08 9.70
C LEU A 115 11.83 -4.56 10.74
N LYS A 116 13.04 -4.23 10.28
CA LYS A 116 14.09 -3.72 11.16
C LYS A 116 13.66 -2.48 11.93
N ILE A 117 12.88 -1.59 11.30
CA ILE A 117 12.43 -0.36 11.96
C ILE A 117 11.52 -0.63 13.16
N GLU A 118 10.91 -1.83 13.24
CA GLU A 118 10.06 -2.22 14.37
C GLU A 118 10.88 -2.40 15.65
N GLU A 119 12.19 -2.49 15.55
CA GLU A 119 13.07 -2.51 16.71
C GLU A 119 13.03 -1.16 17.45
N LYS A 120 12.74 -0.08 16.73
CA LYS A 120 12.59 1.25 17.31
C LYS A 120 11.17 1.54 17.77
N ARG A 121 10.18 0.97 17.10
CA ARG A 121 8.78 1.14 17.45
C ARG A 121 7.98 -0.07 17.00
N LYS A 122 7.40 -0.79 17.95
CA LYS A 122 6.60 -1.98 17.67
C LYS A 122 5.26 -1.61 17.05
N PHE A 123 4.82 -2.43 16.11
CA PHE A 123 3.50 -2.29 15.49
C PHE A 123 2.50 -3.11 16.30
N LEU A 124 1.87 -2.50 17.30
CA LEU A 124 0.96 -3.18 18.22
C LEU A 124 -0.51 -2.87 17.97
N HIS A 125 -0.81 -1.64 17.53
CA HIS A 125 -2.17 -1.14 17.34
C HIS A 125 -2.34 -0.53 15.95
N TRP A 126 -3.60 -0.38 15.53
CA TRP A 126 -3.92 0.29 14.27
C TRP A 126 -3.32 1.71 14.22
N SER A 127 -3.25 2.39 15.36
CA SER A 127 -2.70 3.74 15.43
C SER A 127 -1.20 3.81 15.15
N ASP A 128 -0.48 2.71 15.29
CA ASP A 128 0.95 2.67 14.98
C ASP A 128 1.23 2.79 13.49
N ILE A 129 0.22 2.53 12.64
CA ILE A 129 0.39 2.61 11.18
C ILE A 129 0.88 4.00 10.74
N ASP A 130 0.46 5.06 11.43
CA ASP A 130 0.85 6.43 11.07
C ASP A 130 2.37 6.65 11.15
N TYR A 131 3.03 5.99 12.10
CA TYR A 131 4.48 6.06 12.21
C TYR A 131 5.16 5.46 10.97
N PHE A 132 4.69 4.29 10.55
CA PHE A 132 5.27 3.61 9.37
C PHE A 132 4.94 4.34 8.08
N ILE A 133 3.74 4.89 7.98
CA ILE A 133 3.32 5.72 6.84
C ILE A 133 4.23 6.94 6.73
N GLY A 134 4.53 7.62 7.86
CA GLY A 134 5.42 8.78 7.88
C GLY A 134 6.80 8.46 7.34
N ILE A 135 7.37 7.33 7.75
CA ILE A 135 8.67 6.88 7.25
C ILE A 135 8.59 6.58 5.75
N ALA A 136 7.55 5.88 5.32
CA ALA A 136 7.39 5.52 3.91
C ALA A 136 7.25 6.75 3.01
N ARG A 137 6.61 7.80 3.49
CA ARG A 137 6.45 9.05 2.74
C ARG A 137 7.76 9.80 2.58
N GLU A 138 8.65 9.73 3.57
CA GLU A 138 9.99 10.33 3.47
C GLU A 138 10.88 9.52 2.54
N ASP A 139 10.99 8.22 2.79
CA ASP A 139 11.86 7.32 2.04
C ASP A 139 11.34 5.89 2.16
N PRO A 140 10.62 5.39 1.14
CA PRO A 140 10.06 4.04 1.18
C PRO A 140 11.10 2.95 1.40
N TYR A 141 12.35 3.16 0.95
CA TYR A 141 13.40 2.14 1.10
C TYR A 141 13.71 1.82 2.56
N LYS A 142 13.42 2.74 3.49
CA LYS A 142 13.66 2.49 4.92
C LYS A 142 12.86 1.31 5.46
N LEU A 143 11.73 0.97 4.83
CA LEU A 143 10.93 -0.18 5.23
C LEU A 143 11.51 -1.50 4.72
N PHE A 144 12.48 -1.46 3.81
CA PHE A 144 13.11 -2.64 3.23
C PHE A 144 14.52 -2.88 3.76
N GLU A 145 15.02 -2.05 4.67
CA GLU A 145 16.34 -2.22 5.26
C GLU A 145 16.39 -3.49 6.12
N ASP A 146 17.53 -4.18 6.04
CA ASP A 146 17.79 -5.38 6.84
C ASP A 146 18.46 -5.06 8.18
#